data_87575f0e4d64f8ce1b6199e62a5eabc0
#
_entry.id   87575f0e4d64f8ce1b6199e62a5eabc0
#
_cell.length_a   1.000
_cell.length_b   1.000
_cell.length_c   1.000
_cell.angle_alpha   90.00
_cell.angle_beta   90.00
_cell.angle_gamma   90.00
#
_symmetry.space_group_name_H-M   'P 1'
#
loop_
_entity.id
_entity.type
_entity.pdbx_description
1 polymer ?
#
loop_
_entity_poly.entity_id
_entity_poly.type
_entity_poly.pdbx_seq_one_letter_code
_entity_poly.pdbx_strand_id
1 'polypeptide(L)'
;MEAIFSELPEVSIFALTNAIAEKKTEETLTLLALEEKRGTNVLKVAGIVSSQIRKLWQVKELMEAGYDKTGIANELKLHPFIAQKTMMQSKFFTTASLQKCLTALAQLNMDLRKGGRRFEQLEEILVVLLHDKLNKG
;
A
#
# COMPACT_ATOMS: atom_id res chain seq x y z
N MET A 1 27.08 7.76 6.00
CA MET A 1 26.50 6.48 6.28
C MET A 1 25.03 6.37 6.22
N GLU A 2 24.36 7.46 6.10
CA GLU A 2 22.93 7.37 5.91
C GLU A 2 22.60 6.56 4.71
N ALA A 3 23.46 6.57 3.71
CA ALA A 3 23.19 5.82 2.51
C ALA A 3 22.99 4.34 2.81
N ILE A 4 23.63 3.88 3.88
CA ILE A 4 23.48 2.47 4.23
C ILE A 4 22.05 2.16 4.62
N PHE A 5 21.42 3.02 5.41
CA PHE A 5 20.06 2.76 5.80
C PHE A 5 19.10 2.81 4.63
N SER A 6 19.29 3.79 3.74
CA SER A 6 18.37 3.91 2.63
C SER A 6 18.55 2.78 1.65
N GLU A 7 19.64 2.01 1.77
CA GLU A 7 19.85 0.89 0.88
C GLU A 7 19.32 -0.42 1.43
N LEU A 8 18.91 -0.46 2.69
CA LEU A 8 18.37 -1.69 3.26
C LEU A 8 16.98 -1.94 2.68
N PRO A 9 16.75 -3.13 2.13
CA PRO A 9 15.45 -3.41 1.50
C PRO A 9 14.27 -3.23 2.44
N GLU A 10 14.40 -3.65 3.69
CA GLU A 10 13.29 -3.52 4.63
C GLU A 10 12.93 -2.07 4.89
N VAL A 11 13.94 -1.22 5.02
CA VAL A 11 13.69 0.20 5.28
C VAL A 11 13.00 0.83 4.09
N SER A 12 13.48 0.49 2.89
CA SER A 12 12.94 1.04 1.67
C SER A 12 11.49 0.61 1.46
N ILE A 13 11.20 -0.65 1.71
CA ILE A 13 9.84 -1.18 1.56
C ILE A 13 8.90 -0.54 2.57
N PHE A 14 9.37 -0.36 3.80
CA PHE A 14 8.58 0.29 4.83
C PHE A 14 8.23 1.72 4.42
N ALA A 15 9.24 2.44 3.91
CA ALA A 15 9.02 3.81 3.48
C ALA A 15 8.01 3.85 2.34
N LEU A 16 8.08 2.87 1.43
CA LEU A 16 7.16 2.82 0.30
C LEU A 16 5.73 2.60 0.76
N THR A 17 5.50 1.60 1.60
CA THR A 17 4.14 1.32 2.05
C THR A 17 3.58 2.46 2.87
N ASN A 18 4.43 3.13 3.64
CA ASN A 18 4.00 4.28 4.41
C ASN A 18 3.62 5.44 3.50
N ALA A 19 4.42 5.70 2.47
CA ALA A 19 4.14 6.79 1.55
C ALA A 19 2.81 6.54 0.84
N ILE A 20 2.55 5.31 0.44
CA ILE A 20 1.29 4.96 -0.18
C ILE A 20 0.13 5.22 0.78
N ALA A 21 0.26 4.72 2.01
CA ALA A 21 -0.82 4.83 2.99
C ALA A 21 -1.14 6.28 3.33
N GLU A 22 -0.16 7.17 3.21
CA GLU A 22 -0.37 8.57 3.52
C GLU A 22 -0.58 9.42 2.27
N LYS A 23 -0.79 8.77 1.14
CA LYS A 23 -1.10 9.43 -0.13
C LYS A 23 -0.03 10.41 -0.56
N LYS A 24 1.21 10.09 -0.30
CA LYS A 24 2.32 10.94 -0.71
C LYS A 24 2.80 10.48 -2.08
N THR A 25 2.25 11.07 -3.11
CA THR A 25 2.44 10.61 -4.47
C THR A 25 3.89 10.68 -4.92
N GLU A 26 4.52 11.83 -4.76
CA GLU A 26 5.90 11.97 -5.24
C GLU A 26 6.84 11.02 -4.54
N GLU A 27 6.68 10.92 -3.24
CA GLU A 27 7.54 10.05 -2.46
C GLU A 27 7.34 8.60 -2.89
N THR A 28 6.10 8.21 -3.13
CA THR A 28 5.78 6.86 -3.59
C THR A 28 6.48 6.55 -4.91
N LEU A 29 6.39 7.47 -5.86
CA LEU A 29 7.00 7.25 -7.16
C LEU A 29 8.51 7.20 -7.08
N THR A 30 9.09 8.04 -6.23
CA THR A 30 10.53 8.03 -6.04
C THR A 30 10.99 6.69 -5.47
N LEU A 31 10.25 6.18 -4.50
CA LEU A 31 10.64 4.92 -3.86
C LEU A 31 10.41 3.73 -4.80
N LEU A 32 9.38 3.79 -5.64
CA LEU A 32 9.19 2.76 -6.63
C LEU A 32 10.35 2.72 -7.62
N ALA A 33 10.76 3.90 -8.07
CA ALA A 33 11.89 3.99 -9.00
C ALA A 33 13.16 3.43 -8.38
N LEU A 34 13.32 3.66 -7.07
CA LEU A 34 14.47 3.15 -6.36
C LEU A 34 14.46 1.61 -6.34
N GLU A 35 13.30 1.02 -6.10
CA GLU A 35 13.19 -0.44 -6.08
C GLU A 35 13.48 -1.01 -7.46
N GLU A 36 12.99 -0.35 -8.49
CA GLU A 36 13.27 -0.79 -9.85
C GLU A 36 14.76 -0.73 -10.14
N LYS A 37 15.39 0.35 -9.72
CA LYS A 37 16.81 0.53 -9.95
C LYS A 37 17.64 -0.51 -9.22
N ARG A 38 17.17 -0.94 -8.06
CA ARG A 38 17.86 -1.97 -7.30
C ARG A 38 17.69 -3.35 -7.88
N GLY A 39 16.82 -3.51 -8.83
CA GLY A 39 16.55 -4.81 -9.40
C GLY A 39 15.61 -5.65 -8.58
N THR A 40 14.86 -5.03 -7.66
CA THR A 40 13.90 -5.76 -6.87
C THR A 40 12.84 -6.36 -7.77
N ASN A 41 12.41 -7.58 -7.45
CA ASN A 41 11.41 -8.25 -8.25
C ASN A 41 10.07 -7.52 -8.11
N VAL A 42 9.49 -7.11 -9.24
CA VAL A 42 8.25 -6.34 -9.20
C VAL A 42 7.10 -7.14 -8.59
N LEU A 43 7.11 -8.45 -8.78
CA LEU A 43 6.08 -9.30 -8.20
C LEU A 43 6.13 -9.23 -6.67
N LYS A 44 7.33 -9.19 -6.12
CA LYS A 44 7.50 -9.08 -4.68
C LYS A 44 6.97 -7.73 -4.18
N VAL A 45 7.32 -6.65 -4.88
CA VAL A 45 6.86 -5.33 -4.48
C VAL A 45 5.34 -5.25 -4.57
N ALA A 46 4.78 -5.77 -5.65
CA ALA A 46 3.33 -5.75 -5.82
C ALA A 46 2.62 -6.53 -4.71
N GLY A 47 3.23 -7.63 -4.27
CA GLY A 47 2.64 -8.42 -3.18
C GLY A 47 2.63 -7.66 -1.87
N ILE A 48 3.72 -6.96 -1.59
CA ILE A 48 3.81 -6.18 -0.36
C ILE A 48 2.83 -5.01 -0.39
N VAL A 49 2.73 -4.35 -1.55
CA VAL A 49 1.78 -3.26 -1.71
C VAL A 49 0.35 -3.76 -1.54
N SER A 50 0.04 -4.92 -2.12
CA SER A 50 -1.29 -5.50 -1.99
C SER A 50 -1.63 -5.75 -0.52
N SER A 51 -0.67 -6.25 0.23
CA SER A 51 -0.86 -6.52 1.64
C SER A 51 -1.22 -5.23 2.39
N GLN A 52 -0.54 -4.14 2.06
CA GLN A 52 -0.80 -2.87 2.72
C GLN A 52 -2.17 -2.33 2.35
N ILE A 53 -2.54 -2.41 1.08
CA ILE A 53 -3.85 -1.93 0.64
C ILE A 53 -4.95 -2.75 1.29
N ARG A 54 -4.74 -4.07 1.37
CA ARG A 54 -5.74 -4.94 2.00
C ARG A 54 -5.92 -4.60 3.47
N LYS A 55 -4.83 -4.29 4.16
CA LYS A 55 -4.92 -3.92 5.56
C LYS A 55 -5.72 -2.63 5.73
N LEU A 56 -5.45 -1.64 4.88
CA LEU A 56 -6.21 -0.40 4.93
C LEU A 56 -7.69 -0.66 4.71
N TRP A 57 -8.01 -1.53 3.76
CA TRP A 57 -9.40 -1.86 3.47
C TRP A 57 -10.05 -2.59 4.64
N GLN A 58 -9.36 -3.57 5.21
CA GLN A 58 -9.92 -4.33 6.32
C GLN A 58 -10.17 -3.43 7.53
N VAL A 59 -9.24 -2.55 7.82
CA VAL A 59 -9.40 -1.64 8.94
C VAL A 59 -10.60 -0.73 8.69
N LYS A 60 -10.73 -0.23 7.47
CA LYS A 60 -11.84 0.65 7.15
C LYS A 60 -13.18 -0.07 7.30
N GLU A 61 -13.25 -1.32 6.86
CA GLU A 61 -14.47 -2.11 7.01
C GLU A 61 -14.83 -2.30 8.48
N LEU A 62 -13.83 -2.59 9.30
CA LEU A 62 -14.10 -2.79 10.72
C LEU A 62 -14.52 -1.50 11.40
N MET A 63 -13.93 -0.38 10.99
CA MET A 63 -14.35 0.91 11.53
C MET A 63 -15.80 1.19 11.21
N GLU A 64 -16.21 0.87 10.00
CA GLU A 64 -17.59 1.11 9.60
C GLU A 64 -18.55 0.17 10.32
N ALA A 65 -18.04 -0.97 10.77
CA ALA A 65 -18.84 -1.91 11.55
C ALA A 65 -18.87 -1.55 13.03
N GLY A 66 -18.19 -0.46 13.41
CA GLY A 66 -18.27 0.00 14.80
C GLY A 66 -17.12 -0.43 15.68
N TYR A 67 -16.12 -1.10 15.13
CA TYR A 67 -14.98 -1.53 15.94
C TYR A 67 -14.11 -0.34 16.33
N ASP A 68 -13.64 -0.37 17.57
CA ASP A 68 -12.68 0.65 18.01
C ASP A 68 -11.28 0.12 17.85
N LYS A 69 -10.29 0.90 18.28
CA LYS A 69 -8.90 0.55 18.13
C LYS A 69 -8.58 -0.83 18.72
N THR A 70 -9.06 -1.07 19.91
CA THR A 70 -8.79 -2.33 20.59
C THR A 70 -9.40 -3.49 19.82
N GLY A 71 -10.63 -3.31 19.36
CA GLY A 71 -11.31 -4.35 18.60
C GLY A 71 -10.61 -4.66 17.29
N ILE A 72 -10.15 -3.62 16.61
CA ILE A 72 -9.45 -3.80 15.35
C ILE A 72 -8.11 -4.49 15.59
N ALA A 73 -7.39 -4.06 16.62
CA ALA A 73 -6.10 -4.68 16.93
C ALA A 73 -6.26 -6.17 17.22
N ASN A 74 -7.31 -6.52 17.96
CA ASN A 74 -7.56 -7.91 18.28
C ASN A 74 -7.99 -8.71 17.07
N GLU A 75 -8.88 -8.14 16.28
CA GLU A 75 -9.42 -8.85 15.12
C GLU A 75 -8.34 -9.13 14.07
N LEU A 76 -7.49 -8.16 13.81
CA LEU A 76 -6.46 -8.28 12.79
C LEU A 76 -5.10 -8.68 13.36
N LYS A 77 -5.03 -8.87 14.67
CA LYS A 77 -3.79 -9.27 15.33
C LYS A 77 -2.67 -8.27 15.08
N LEU A 78 -3.00 -7.01 15.27
CA LEU A 78 -2.06 -5.91 15.11
C LEU A 78 -1.73 -5.33 16.46
N HIS A 79 -0.51 -4.80 16.57
CA HIS A 79 -0.17 -4.01 17.72
C HIS A 79 -1.13 -2.80 17.78
N PRO A 80 -1.62 -2.41 18.96
CA PRO A 80 -2.56 -1.29 19.03
C PRO A 80 -2.06 -0.01 18.37
N PHE A 81 -0.77 0.24 18.46
CA PHE A 81 -0.20 1.41 17.81
C PHE A 81 -0.36 1.33 16.29
N ILE A 82 -0.13 0.15 15.74
CA ILE A 82 -0.28 -0.06 14.29
C ILE A 82 -1.74 0.05 13.90
N ALA A 83 -2.64 -0.49 14.73
CA ALA A 83 -4.06 -0.40 14.44
C ALA A 83 -4.50 1.06 14.40
N GLN A 84 -4.07 1.86 15.36
CA GLN A 84 -4.45 3.27 15.40
C GLN A 84 -3.89 4.02 14.20
N LYS A 85 -2.64 3.76 13.87
CA LYS A 85 -2.01 4.41 12.72
C LYS A 85 -2.76 4.07 11.43
N THR A 86 -3.08 2.79 11.26
CA THR A 86 -3.77 2.35 10.05
C THR A 86 -5.18 2.92 9.98
N MET A 87 -5.85 3.04 11.13
CA MET A 87 -7.16 3.67 11.16
C MET A 87 -7.10 5.09 10.62
N MET A 88 -6.10 5.84 11.04
CA MET A 88 -5.94 7.21 10.56
C MET A 88 -5.63 7.25 9.08
N GLN A 89 -4.76 6.37 8.64
CA GLN A 89 -4.37 6.32 7.24
C GLN A 89 -5.53 5.91 6.34
N SER A 90 -6.38 4.99 6.82
CA SER A 90 -7.48 4.51 6.01
C SER A 90 -8.47 5.60 5.67
N LYS A 91 -8.47 6.69 6.44
CA LYS A 91 -9.39 7.79 6.19
C LYS A 91 -9.03 8.58 4.94
N PHE A 92 -7.83 8.39 4.42
CA PHE A 92 -7.43 9.07 3.19
C PHE A 92 -8.02 8.42 1.95
N PHE A 93 -8.67 7.27 2.10
CA PHE A 93 -9.15 6.51 0.95
C PHE A 93 -10.62 6.17 1.10
N THR A 94 -11.30 5.98 -0.02
CA THR A 94 -12.64 5.42 0.02
C THR A 94 -12.53 3.90 -0.09
N THR A 95 -13.54 3.21 0.41
CA THR A 95 -13.59 1.76 0.28
C THR A 95 -13.53 1.35 -1.20
N ALA A 96 -14.26 2.09 -2.04
CA ALA A 96 -14.30 1.78 -3.46
C ALA A 96 -12.91 1.90 -4.10
N SER A 97 -12.17 2.95 -3.75
CA SER A 97 -10.81 3.12 -4.27
C SER A 97 -9.92 1.96 -3.89
N LEU A 98 -9.99 1.55 -2.63
CA LEU A 98 -9.15 0.47 -2.15
C LEU A 98 -9.51 -0.84 -2.85
N GLN A 99 -10.80 -1.09 -3.04
CA GLN A 99 -11.22 -2.31 -3.72
C GLN A 99 -10.80 -2.33 -5.17
N LYS A 100 -10.91 -1.20 -5.85
CA LYS A 100 -10.47 -1.11 -7.23
C LYS A 100 -8.98 -1.38 -7.33
N CYS A 101 -8.22 -0.82 -6.41
CA CYS A 101 -6.79 -1.02 -6.41
C CYS A 101 -6.44 -2.48 -6.18
N LEU A 102 -7.14 -3.13 -5.24
CA LEU A 102 -6.88 -4.55 -4.97
C LEU A 102 -7.19 -5.41 -6.18
N THR A 103 -8.28 -5.11 -6.88
CA THR A 103 -8.62 -5.85 -8.07
C THR A 103 -7.55 -5.68 -9.14
N ALA A 104 -7.10 -4.44 -9.34
CA ALA A 104 -6.07 -4.18 -10.33
C ALA A 104 -4.76 -4.88 -9.98
N LEU A 105 -4.41 -4.89 -8.69
CA LEU A 105 -3.20 -5.56 -8.25
C LEU A 105 -3.29 -7.07 -8.42
N ALA A 106 -4.47 -7.63 -8.20
CA ALA A 106 -4.66 -9.06 -8.41
C ALA A 106 -4.47 -9.41 -9.89
N GLN A 107 -5.00 -8.58 -10.77
CA GLN A 107 -4.83 -8.81 -12.19
C GLN A 107 -3.37 -8.66 -12.60
N LEU A 108 -2.70 -7.64 -12.06
CA LEU A 108 -1.29 -7.45 -12.32
C LEU A 108 -0.48 -8.65 -11.86
N ASN A 109 -0.82 -9.20 -10.71
CA ASN A 109 -0.12 -10.36 -10.19
C ASN A 109 -0.19 -11.52 -11.18
N MET A 110 -1.37 -11.75 -11.74
CA MET A 110 -1.54 -12.81 -12.72
C MET A 110 -0.73 -12.53 -13.99
N ASP A 111 -0.75 -11.29 -14.44
CA ASP A 111 -0.01 -10.91 -15.64
C ASP A 111 1.49 -11.07 -15.44
N LEU A 112 1.98 -10.70 -14.28
CA LEU A 112 3.41 -10.80 -13.99
C LEU A 112 3.87 -12.25 -13.93
N ARG A 113 3.01 -13.14 -13.48
CA ARG A 113 3.35 -14.55 -13.43
C ARG A 113 3.52 -15.14 -14.81
N LYS A 114 2.91 -14.52 -15.81
CA LYS A 114 3.03 -14.99 -17.18
C LYS A 114 4.28 -14.45 -17.86
N GLY A 115 5.07 -13.67 -17.17
CA GLY A 115 6.33 -13.25 -17.73
C GLY A 115 6.55 -11.75 -17.81
N GLY A 116 5.59 -10.97 -17.41
CA GLY A 116 5.79 -9.52 -17.41
C GLY A 116 6.70 -9.11 -16.28
N ARG A 117 7.43 -8.04 -16.47
CA ARG A 117 8.29 -7.53 -15.42
C ARG A 117 8.29 -6.04 -15.45
N ARG A 118 7.13 -5.44 -15.32
CA ARG A 118 7.04 -4.01 -15.51
C ARG A 118 6.63 -3.28 -14.28
N PHE A 119 7.54 -2.47 -13.76
CA PHE A 119 7.20 -1.55 -12.70
C PHE A 119 6.22 -0.50 -13.20
N GLU A 120 6.20 -0.23 -14.50
CA GLU A 120 5.25 0.74 -15.05
C GLU A 120 3.82 0.39 -14.73
N GLN A 121 3.47 -0.89 -14.82
CA GLN A 121 2.11 -1.31 -14.55
C GLN A 121 1.74 -1.08 -13.09
N LEU A 122 2.66 -1.40 -12.18
CA LEU A 122 2.44 -1.15 -10.77
C LEU A 122 2.32 0.34 -10.50
N GLU A 123 3.19 1.12 -11.14
CA GLU A 123 3.17 2.56 -10.98
C GLU A 123 1.83 3.13 -11.40
N GLU A 124 1.30 2.69 -12.54
CA GLU A 124 0.02 3.18 -13.03
C GLU A 124 -1.11 2.91 -12.04
N ILE A 125 -1.11 1.71 -11.48
CA ILE A 125 -2.14 1.36 -10.52
C ILE A 125 -2.08 2.27 -9.30
N LEU A 126 -0.87 2.52 -8.82
CA LEU A 126 -0.70 3.36 -7.65
C LEU A 126 -1.02 4.81 -7.92
N VAL A 127 -0.68 5.29 -9.12
CA VAL A 127 -1.01 6.68 -9.47
C VAL A 127 -2.53 6.87 -9.46
N VAL A 128 -3.27 5.91 -10.00
CA VAL A 128 -4.72 6.01 -9.99
C VAL A 128 -5.25 6.05 -8.55
N LEU A 129 -4.75 5.17 -7.70
CA LEU A 129 -5.19 5.14 -6.32
C LEU A 129 -4.86 6.44 -5.60
N LEU A 130 -3.65 6.94 -5.76
CA LEU A 130 -3.20 8.11 -5.01
C LEU A 130 -3.84 9.39 -5.48
N HIS A 131 -4.31 9.44 -6.73
CA HIS A 131 -4.97 10.61 -7.24
C HIS A 131 -6.49 10.52 -7.18
N ASP A 132 -7.01 9.41 -6.70
CA ASP A 132 -8.44 9.27 -6.54
C ASP A 132 -8.88 10.19 -5.42
N LYS A 133 -9.88 11.02 -5.68
CA LYS A 133 -10.29 11.97 -4.69
C LYS A 133 -11.08 11.31 -3.60
N LEU A 134 -10.83 11.75 -2.38
CA LEU A 134 -11.64 11.29 -1.30
C LEU A 134 -13.02 11.73 -1.60
N ASN A 135 -13.97 10.93 -1.24
CA ASN A 135 -15.33 11.18 -1.56
C ASN A 135 -15.75 12.56 -1.15
N LYS A 136 -16.32 13.26 -2.04
CA LYS A 136 -16.75 14.48 -1.75
C LYS A 136 -18.14 14.50 -1.75
N GLY A 137 -18.66 13.60 -1.87
CA GLY A 137 -20.08 13.55 -1.82
C GLY A 137 -20.89 13.53 -1.68
#